data_b855fcf7111a3d560cd69d4c3769ca30
#
_entry.id   b855fcf7111a3d560cd69d4c3769ca30
#
_cell.length_a   1.000
_cell.length_b   1.000
_cell.length_c   1.000
_cell.angle_alpha   90.00
_cell.angle_beta   90.00
_cell.angle_gamma   90.00
#
_symmetry.space_group_name_H-M   'P 1'
#
loop_
_entity.id
_entity.type
_entity.pdbx_description
1 polymer ?
#
loop_
_entity_poly.entity_id
_entity_poly.type
_entity_poly.pdbx_seq_one_letter_code
_entity_poly.pdbx_strand_id
1 'polypeptide(L)'
;MKKDKLPFKIGNHYENWEFDLEPIEKERILGFDSYIYFRELLFLGVIPRYVELIFSWDILKVVLFTVDFKTKQDLELFKDSLNLEFRKSNQFYKENLLIEKYELANSIELWLVNLPNNYRVEILYGEPKYLRDIYTL
;
A
#
# COMPACT_ATOMS: atom_id res chain seq x y z
N MET A 1 15.73 14.61 -12.53
CA MET A 1 14.44 14.44 -11.84
C MET A 1 14.22 12.99 -11.45
N LYS A 2 13.92 12.77 -10.20
CA LYS A 2 13.74 11.41 -9.71
C LYS A 2 12.38 10.89 -10.16
N LYS A 3 12.37 9.72 -10.81
CA LYS A 3 11.15 9.11 -11.28
C LYS A 3 10.34 8.55 -10.11
N ASP A 4 9.02 8.74 -10.14
CA ASP A 4 8.12 8.16 -9.16
C ASP A 4 8.16 6.63 -9.27
N LYS A 5 8.38 5.96 -8.14
CA LYS A 5 8.44 4.51 -8.07
C LYS A 5 7.10 3.86 -7.76
N LEU A 6 6.09 4.65 -7.47
CA LEU A 6 4.76 4.14 -7.13
C LEU A 6 4.01 3.72 -8.39
N PRO A 7 3.45 2.50 -8.42
CA PRO A 7 2.80 2.00 -9.63
C PRO A 7 1.46 2.65 -9.95
N PHE A 8 0.78 3.19 -8.94
CA PHE A 8 -0.52 3.84 -9.13
C PHE A 8 -0.45 5.23 -8.53
N LYS A 9 -0.85 6.23 -9.31
CA LYS A 9 -0.80 7.62 -8.84
C LYS A 9 -2.07 7.98 -8.08
N ILE A 10 -1.92 8.34 -6.81
CA ILE A 10 -3.04 8.85 -5.99
C ILE A 10 -3.61 10.10 -6.66
N GLY A 11 -4.93 10.17 -6.73
CA GLY A 11 -5.62 11.28 -7.37
C GLY A 11 -6.04 11.00 -8.80
N ASN A 12 -5.53 9.95 -9.43
CA ASN A 12 -5.95 9.58 -10.77
C ASN A 12 -7.34 8.95 -10.75
N HIS A 13 -8.01 9.00 -11.90
CA HIS A 13 -9.37 8.51 -12.05
C HIS A 13 -9.41 7.01 -12.31
N TYR A 14 -10.49 6.38 -11.86
CA TYR A 14 -10.81 4.97 -12.06
C TYR A 14 -10.62 4.53 -13.53
N GLU A 15 -10.97 5.38 -14.48
CA GLU A 15 -10.89 5.08 -15.90
C GLU A 15 -9.49 4.65 -16.35
N ASN A 16 -8.44 5.05 -15.64
CA ASN A 16 -7.08 4.66 -15.99
C ASN A 16 -6.85 3.15 -15.88
N TRP A 17 -7.68 2.46 -15.08
CA TRP A 17 -7.47 1.05 -14.79
C TRP A 17 -8.73 0.20 -14.91
N GLU A 18 -9.84 0.75 -15.39
CA GLU A 18 -11.15 0.09 -15.32
C GLU A 18 -11.19 -1.32 -15.91
N PHE A 19 -10.40 -1.58 -16.94
CA PHE A 19 -10.36 -2.90 -17.58
C PHE A 19 -9.48 -3.91 -16.83
N ASP A 20 -8.79 -3.48 -15.79
CA ASP A 20 -7.88 -4.30 -15.00
C ASP A 20 -8.36 -4.47 -13.56
N LEU A 21 -9.61 -4.05 -13.27
CA LEU A 21 -10.16 -4.04 -11.93
C LEU A 21 -11.41 -4.90 -11.81
N GLU A 22 -11.54 -5.58 -10.66
CA GLU A 22 -12.75 -6.28 -10.27
C GLU A 22 -13.27 -5.68 -8.98
N PRO A 23 -14.57 -5.33 -8.90
CA PRO A 23 -15.14 -4.79 -7.66
C PRO A 23 -15.20 -5.85 -6.57
N ILE A 24 -15.01 -5.40 -5.33
CA ILE A 24 -15.23 -6.24 -4.15
C ILE A 24 -16.23 -5.53 -3.24
N GLU A 25 -17.02 -6.32 -2.50
CA GLU A 25 -18.07 -5.76 -1.65
C GLU A 25 -17.54 -5.19 -0.33
N LYS A 26 -16.27 -5.39 -0.05
CA LYS A 26 -15.66 -4.96 1.20
C LYS A 26 -15.45 -3.44 1.22
N GLU A 27 -15.96 -2.78 2.24
CA GLU A 27 -15.68 -1.37 2.48
C GLU A 27 -14.60 -1.23 3.55
N ARG A 28 -13.35 -1.11 3.14
CA ARG A 28 -12.25 -0.87 4.08
C ARG A 28 -12.35 0.50 4.72
N ILE A 29 -12.82 1.46 3.92
CA ILE A 29 -13.14 2.81 4.39
C ILE A 29 -14.61 3.02 4.06
N LEU A 30 -15.39 3.37 5.06
CA LEU A 30 -16.83 3.52 4.90
C LEU A 30 -17.15 4.50 3.78
N GLY A 31 -17.97 4.06 2.82
CA GLY A 31 -18.39 4.87 1.69
C GLY A 31 -17.44 4.90 0.51
N PHE A 32 -16.30 4.20 0.60
CA PHE A 32 -15.33 4.13 -0.51
C PHE A 32 -15.48 2.80 -1.23
N ASP A 33 -15.22 2.82 -2.54
CA ASP A 33 -15.31 1.63 -3.39
C ASP A 33 -13.95 0.97 -3.49
N SER A 34 -13.91 -0.34 -3.29
CA SER A 34 -12.67 -1.13 -3.38
C SER A 34 -12.71 -2.06 -4.58
N TYR A 35 -11.56 -2.19 -5.23
CA TYR A 35 -11.39 -3.04 -6.41
C TYR A 35 -10.10 -3.84 -6.28
N ILE A 36 -10.11 -5.07 -6.78
CA ILE A 36 -8.88 -5.86 -6.93
C ILE A 36 -8.28 -5.54 -8.29
N TYR A 37 -7.00 -5.20 -8.31
CA TYR A 37 -6.24 -5.09 -9.55
C TYR A 37 -5.69 -6.48 -9.87
N PHE A 38 -6.10 -7.07 -10.98
CA PHE A 38 -5.80 -8.48 -11.25
C PHE A 38 -4.66 -8.70 -12.24
N ARG A 39 -3.99 -7.66 -12.70
CA ARG A 39 -2.80 -7.78 -13.53
C ARG A 39 -1.57 -7.98 -12.66
N GLU A 40 -0.53 -8.58 -13.26
CA GLU A 40 0.74 -8.72 -12.57
C GLU A 40 1.39 -7.36 -12.36
N LEU A 41 1.99 -7.17 -11.19
CA LEU A 41 2.58 -5.91 -10.79
C LEU A 41 3.93 -6.19 -10.12
N LEU A 42 4.93 -5.38 -10.46
CA LEU A 42 6.24 -5.45 -9.81
C LEU A 42 6.45 -4.16 -9.01
N PHE A 43 6.72 -4.30 -7.71
CA PHE A 43 7.00 -3.15 -6.84
C PHE A 43 8.30 -3.40 -6.11
N LEU A 44 9.32 -2.58 -6.38
CA LEU A 44 10.66 -2.69 -5.76
C LEU A 44 11.19 -4.12 -5.78
N GLY A 45 11.05 -4.80 -6.93
CA GLY A 45 11.57 -6.14 -7.12
C GLY A 45 10.72 -7.28 -6.58
N VAL A 46 9.54 -6.99 -6.03
CA VAL A 46 8.63 -8.02 -5.54
C VAL A 46 7.29 -7.97 -6.25
N ILE A 47 6.64 -9.12 -6.34
CA ILE A 47 5.31 -9.24 -6.95
C ILE A 47 4.31 -9.43 -5.80
N PRO A 48 3.45 -8.43 -5.54
CA PRO A 48 2.40 -8.59 -4.52
C PRO A 48 1.46 -9.72 -4.91
N ARG A 49 1.02 -10.49 -3.94
CA ARG A 49 0.02 -11.53 -4.20
C ARG A 49 -1.40 -10.96 -4.26
N TYR A 50 -1.60 -9.73 -3.76
CA TYR A 50 -2.90 -9.09 -3.71
C TYR A 50 -2.70 -7.59 -3.85
N VAL A 51 -3.51 -6.96 -4.70
CA VAL A 51 -3.47 -5.52 -4.94
C VAL A 51 -4.89 -5.00 -4.90
N GLU A 52 -5.13 -4.00 -4.05
CA GLU A 52 -6.44 -3.39 -3.90
C GLU A 52 -6.32 -1.88 -4.12
N LEU A 53 -7.20 -1.34 -4.97
CA LEU A 53 -7.30 0.10 -5.20
C LEU A 53 -8.60 0.59 -4.59
N ILE A 54 -8.53 1.66 -3.80
CA ILE A 54 -9.67 2.20 -3.05
C ILE A 54 -9.97 3.60 -3.57
N PHE A 55 -11.20 3.79 -4.04
CA PHE A 55 -11.65 5.01 -4.70
C PHE A 55 -12.76 5.71 -3.93
N SER A 56 -12.80 7.04 -4.02
CA SER A 56 -13.93 7.85 -3.60
C SER A 56 -14.29 8.75 -4.77
N TRP A 57 -15.56 8.65 -5.23
CA TRP A 57 -16.02 9.41 -6.39
C TRP A 57 -15.09 9.21 -7.60
N ASP A 58 -14.75 7.94 -7.87
CA ASP A 58 -13.88 7.52 -8.98
C ASP A 58 -12.46 8.06 -8.94
N ILE A 59 -12.04 8.66 -7.83
CA ILE A 59 -10.67 9.14 -7.63
C ILE A 59 -9.93 8.19 -6.69
N LEU A 60 -8.73 7.77 -7.10
CA LEU A 60 -7.91 6.86 -6.31
C LEU A 60 -7.42 7.55 -5.04
N LYS A 61 -7.74 6.96 -3.89
CA LYS A 61 -7.38 7.52 -2.58
C LYS A 61 -6.34 6.68 -1.85
N VAL A 62 -6.41 5.36 -1.95
CA VAL A 62 -5.50 4.47 -1.25
C VAL A 62 -5.16 3.27 -2.13
N VAL A 63 -3.92 2.84 -2.06
CA VAL A 63 -3.44 1.60 -2.68
C VAL A 63 -2.97 0.68 -1.56
N LEU A 64 -3.33 -0.60 -1.65
CA LEU A 64 -2.93 -1.60 -0.67
C LEU A 64 -2.36 -2.82 -1.39
N PHE A 65 -1.16 -3.23 -0.98
CA PHE A 65 -0.52 -4.47 -1.45
C PHE A 65 -0.38 -5.44 -0.29
N THR A 66 -0.55 -6.73 -0.57
CA THR A 66 -0.14 -7.79 0.36
C THR A 66 1.03 -8.54 -0.27
N VAL A 67 2.12 -8.68 0.47
CA VAL A 67 3.31 -9.38 0.00
C VAL A 67 3.67 -10.46 1.01
N ASP A 68 3.89 -11.68 0.52
CA ASP A 68 4.37 -12.79 1.33
C ASP A 68 5.84 -13.06 1.02
N PHE A 69 6.68 -13.03 2.05
CA PHE A 69 8.09 -13.39 1.91
C PHE A 69 8.32 -14.80 2.45
N LYS A 70 9.20 -15.55 1.80
CA LYS A 70 9.49 -16.91 2.21
C LYS A 70 10.38 -16.96 3.43
N THR A 71 11.28 -15.98 3.59
CA THR A 71 12.25 -15.94 4.68
C THR A 71 12.32 -14.55 5.28
N LYS A 72 12.84 -14.50 6.51
CA LYS A 72 13.10 -13.22 7.17
C LYS A 72 14.11 -12.40 6.38
N GLN A 73 15.10 -13.05 5.78
CA GLN A 73 16.13 -12.37 5.01
C GLN A 73 15.52 -11.66 3.78
N ASP A 74 14.59 -12.31 3.09
CA ASP A 74 13.91 -11.70 1.96
C ASP A 74 13.14 -10.46 2.38
N LEU A 75 12.45 -10.51 3.52
CA LEU A 75 11.74 -9.36 4.08
C LEU A 75 12.71 -8.23 4.41
N GLU A 76 13.84 -8.54 5.04
CA GLU A 76 14.83 -7.52 5.40
C GLU A 76 15.44 -6.87 4.16
N LEU A 77 15.70 -7.64 3.10
CA LEU A 77 16.19 -7.09 1.83
C LEU A 77 15.18 -6.15 1.20
N PHE A 78 13.90 -6.49 1.28
CA PHE A 78 12.84 -5.61 0.79
C PHE A 78 12.80 -4.31 1.60
N LYS A 79 12.91 -4.39 2.91
CA LYS A 79 12.94 -3.20 3.77
C LYS A 79 14.14 -2.32 3.45
N ASP A 80 15.29 -2.91 3.15
CA ASP A 80 16.47 -2.16 2.74
C ASP A 80 16.20 -1.40 1.44
N SER A 81 15.55 -2.04 0.48
CA SER A 81 15.16 -1.40 -0.78
C SER A 81 14.21 -0.23 -0.53
N LEU A 82 13.25 -0.44 0.37
CA LEU A 82 12.29 0.59 0.72
C LEU A 82 12.98 1.81 1.35
N ASN A 83 13.94 1.56 2.24
CA ASN A 83 14.72 2.62 2.88
C ASN A 83 15.61 3.39 1.91
N LEU A 84 16.04 2.75 0.82
CA LEU A 84 16.82 3.43 -0.22
C LEU A 84 15.96 4.34 -1.10
N GLU A 85 14.71 3.94 -1.34
CA GLU A 85 13.82 4.70 -2.23
C GLU A 85 13.04 5.78 -1.53
N PHE A 86 12.68 5.58 -0.26
CA PHE A 86 11.80 6.48 0.47
C PHE A 86 12.38 6.83 1.83
N ARG A 87 11.99 7.99 2.34
CA ARG A 87 12.45 8.48 3.63
C ARG A 87 11.53 7.97 4.75
N LYS A 88 12.09 7.15 5.63
CA LYS A 88 11.36 6.69 6.80
C LYS A 88 11.18 7.83 7.79
N SER A 89 9.93 8.09 8.21
CA SER A 89 9.63 9.17 9.15
C SER A 89 9.58 8.68 10.59
N ASN A 90 8.87 7.59 10.85
CA ASN A 90 8.82 7.00 12.18
C ASN A 90 8.21 5.59 12.11
N GLN A 91 8.01 4.99 13.28
CA GLN A 91 7.34 3.70 13.42
C GLN A 91 6.61 3.66 14.75
N PHE A 92 5.58 2.83 14.81
CA PHE A 92 4.81 2.64 16.04
C PHE A 92 4.17 1.26 16.04
N TYR A 93 3.72 0.84 17.21
CA TYR A 93 2.98 -0.41 17.36
C TYR A 93 1.51 -0.11 17.59
N LYS A 94 0.65 -0.89 16.93
CA LYS A 94 -0.76 -0.98 17.29
C LYS A 94 -1.03 -2.45 17.59
N GLU A 95 -1.36 -2.75 18.84
CA GLU A 95 -1.47 -4.14 19.31
C GLU A 95 -0.15 -4.85 19.01
N ASN A 96 -0.14 -5.92 18.22
CA ASN A 96 1.10 -6.62 17.85
C ASN A 96 1.55 -6.34 16.41
N LEU A 97 1.03 -5.27 15.81
CA LEU A 97 1.44 -4.84 14.48
C LEU A 97 2.49 -3.75 14.58
N LEU A 98 3.64 -3.98 13.94
CA LEU A 98 4.64 -2.92 13.77
C LEU A 98 4.34 -2.19 12.46
N ILE A 99 4.07 -0.90 12.54
CA ILE A 99 3.79 -0.05 11.39
C ILE A 99 4.96 0.91 11.18
N GLU A 100 5.60 0.80 10.03
CA GLU A 100 6.72 1.68 9.65
C GLU A 100 6.23 2.66 8.61
N LYS A 101 6.44 3.96 8.85
CA LYS A 101 5.91 5.03 8.01
C LYS A 101 7.01 5.68 7.19
N TYR A 102 6.70 5.97 5.94
CA TYR A 102 7.59 6.65 5.00
C TYR A 102 6.89 7.87 4.44
N GLU A 103 7.63 8.97 4.30
CA GLU A 103 7.11 10.20 3.72
C GLU A 103 7.23 10.15 2.20
N LEU A 104 6.16 10.56 1.53
CA LEU A 104 6.12 10.71 0.08
C LEU A 104 5.76 12.15 -0.27
N ALA A 105 5.84 12.49 -1.55
CA ALA A 105 5.45 13.80 -2.02
C ALA A 105 3.94 14.02 -1.89
N ASN A 106 3.52 15.28 -1.88
CA ASN A 106 2.10 15.68 -1.93
C ASN A 106 1.27 15.23 -0.72
N SER A 107 1.87 15.27 0.46
CA SER A 107 1.20 14.91 1.72
C SER A 107 0.70 13.47 1.77
N ILE A 108 1.35 12.59 1.04
CA ILE A 108 1.05 11.16 1.01
C ILE A 108 2.09 10.43 1.84
N GLU A 109 1.66 9.37 2.52
CA GLU A 109 2.57 8.48 3.25
C GLU A 109 2.47 7.07 2.70
N LEU A 110 3.54 6.31 2.87
CA LEU A 110 3.54 4.87 2.64
C LEU A 110 3.74 4.20 4.00
N TRP A 111 2.89 3.23 4.31
CA TRP A 111 2.98 2.46 5.54
C TRP A 111 3.32 1.02 5.23
N LEU A 112 4.33 0.50 5.90
CA LEU A 112 4.65 -0.92 5.88
C LEU A 112 4.14 -1.51 7.17
N VAL A 113 3.13 -2.38 7.07
CA VAL A 113 2.51 -3.02 8.22
C VAL A 113 3.02 -4.45 8.32
N ASN A 114 3.80 -4.73 9.36
CA ASN A 114 4.36 -6.06 9.59
C ASN A 114 3.33 -6.91 10.33
N LEU A 115 2.93 -8.02 9.73
CA LEU A 115 1.96 -8.92 10.34
C LEU A 115 2.68 -9.90 11.28
N PRO A 116 2.04 -10.32 12.40
CA PRO A 116 2.79 -10.95 13.49
C PRO A 116 3.26 -12.38 13.25
N ASN A 117 2.60 -13.15 12.40
CA ASN A 117 2.80 -14.60 12.39
C ASN A 117 3.58 -15.15 11.21
N ASN A 118 3.88 -14.36 10.22
CA ASN A 118 4.58 -14.80 9.02
C ASN A 118 5.43 -13.65 8.51
N TYR A 119 6.19 -13.91 7.44
CA TYR A 119 6.91 -12.83 6.77
C TYR A 119 6.00 -12.17 5.75
N ARG A 120 4.77 -11.87 6.19
CA ARG A 120 3.76 -11.17 5.38
C ARG A 120 3.69 -9.73 5.82
N VAL A 121 3.61 -8.85 4.85
CA VAL A 121 3.42 -7.43 5.11
C VAL A 121 2.27 -6.91 4.27
N GLU A 122 1.63 -5.86 4.77
CA GLU A 122 0.75 -5.03 3.97
C GLU A 122 1.45 -3.71 3.71
N ILE A 123 1.37 -3.23 2.48
CA ILE A 123 1.96 -1.96 2.09
C ILE A 123 0.81 -1.09 1.61
N LEU A 124 0.65 0.07 2.24
CA LEU A 124 -0.42 1.00 1.88
C LEU A 124 0.18 2.35 1.58
N TYR A 125 -0.40 3.06 0.60
CA TYR A 125 -0.06 4.47 0.47
C TYR A 125 -1.27 5.30 0.09
N GLY A 126 -1.25 6.56 0.52
CA GLY A 126 -2.32 7.52 0.37
C GLY A 126 -2.18 8.61 1.41
N GLU A 127 -3.18 9.46 1.55
CA GLU A 127 -3.19 10.46 2.61
C GLU A 127 -3.32 9.79 3.97
N PRO A 128 -2.57 10.24 4.98
CA PRO A 128 -2.55 9.58 6.29
C PRO A 128 -3.91 9.38 6.94
N LYS A 129 -4.83 10.31 6.74
CA LYS A 129 -6.17 10.20 7.33
C LYS A 129 -6.91 8.95 6.87
N TYR A 130 -6.73 8.56 5.59
CA TYR A 130 -7.37 7.36 5.05
C TYR A 130 -6.67 6.09 5.53
N LEU A 131 -5.34 6.14 5.64
CA LEU A 131 -4.59 4.99 6.15
C LEU A 131 -4.95 4.70 7.61
N ARG A 132 -5.13 5.75 8.41
CA ARG A 132 -5.59 5.60 9.79
C ARG A 132 -6.97 4.96 9.87
N ASP A 133 -7.87 5.35 8.97
CA ASP A 133 -9.23 4.77 8.94
C ASP A 133 -9.19 3.25 8.71
N ILE A 134 -8.31 2.78 7.85
CA ILE A 134 -8.20 1.35 7.56
C ILE A 134 -7.82 0.55 8.81
N TYR A 135 -6.98 1.11 9.67
CA TYR A 135 -6.53 0.45 10.90
C TYR A 135 -7.21 0.98 12.15
N THR A 136 -8.21 1.82 12.01
CA THR A 136 -8.96 2.44 13.13
C THR A 136 -8.05 3.12 14.16
N LEU A 137 -7.11 3.90 13.64
CA LEU A 137 -6.18 4.68 14.49
C LEU A 137 -6.73 6.04 14.87
#